data_0a323920ecc7c706feec445581fedee2
#
_entry.id   0a323920ecc7c706feec445581fedee2
#
_cell.length_a   1.000
_cell.length_b   1.000
_cell.length_c   1.000
_cell.angle_alpha   90.00
_cell.angle_beta   90.00
_cell.angle_gamma   90.00
#
_symmetry.space_group_name_H-M   'P 1'
#
loop_
_entity.id
_entity.type
_entity.pdbx_description
1 polymer ?
#
loop_
_entity_poly.entity_id
_entity_poly.type
_entity_poly.pdbx_seq_one_letter_code
_entity_poly.pdbx_strand_id
1 'polypeptide(L)'
;MDFDEDKIDEYTLALLLLVTHERHEGFGASAWKGFDWDTLNRLHEKGYLSNPAGKAKSVGMSEEGFLRAKELFERHFAKKAAVIQLPKFTPEARSRWDQVPESVRKEILDCVWCSHCRIGTSLQLRVGKMSGRSLVLQGTCKKCGGEAARVIEPAEE
;
A
#
# COMPACT_ATOMS: atom_id res chain seq x y z
N MET A 1 -22.31 7.43 23.34
CA MET A 1 -21.95 7.07 21.97
C MET A 1 -21.53 5.62 22.05
N ASP A 2 -22.23 4.71 21.37
CA ASP A 2 -21.87 3.30 21.34
C ASP A 2 -20.74 3.10 20.35
N PHE A 3 -19.70 2.38 20.73
CA PHE A 3 -18.55 2.06 19.90
C PHE A 3 -18.18 0.59 20.05
N ASP A 4 -17.53 0.06 19.03
CA ASP A 4 -17.10 -1.34 18.94
C ASP A 4 -15.80 -1.52 19.73
N GLU A 5 -15.93 -2.03 20.96
CA GLU A 5 -14.78 -2.27 21.86
C GLU A 5 -13.79 -3.29 21.30
N ASP A 6 -14.28 -4.34 20.65
CA ASP A 6 -13.42 -5.35 20.05
C ASP A 6 -12.54 -4.76 18.94
N LYS A 7 -13.12 -3.86 18.15
CA LYS A 7 -12.38 -3.15 17.13
C LYS A 7 -11.35 -2.18 17.71
N ILE A 8 -11.70 -1.50 18.80
CA ILE A 8 -10.74 -0.65 19.52
C ILE A 8 -9.59 -1.49 20.05
N ASP A 9 -9.88 -2.65 20.63
CA ASP A 9 -8.86 -3.58 21.15
C ASP A 9 -7.93 -4.06 20.03
N GLU A 10 -8.46 -4.46 18.85
CA GLU A 10 -7.65 -4.87 17.71
C GLU A 10 -6.72 -3.76 17.21
N TYR A 11 -7.23 -2.52 17.07
CA TYR A 11 -6.39 -1.39 16.63
C TYR A 11 -5.35 -1.02 17.68
N THR A 12 -5.70 -1.05 18.96
CA THR A 12 -4.77 -0.77 20.04
C THR A 12 -3.67 -1.82 20.10
N LEU A 13 -4.02 -3.11 20.01
CA LEU A 13 -3.04 -4.19 19.95
C LEU A 13 -2.09 -4.04 18.76
N ALA A 14 -2.62 -3.70 17.58
CA ALA A 14 -1.80 -3.44 16.40
C ALA A 14 -0.84 -2.25 16.60
N LEU A 15 -1.32 -1.15 17.18
CA LEU A 15 -0.50 0.04 17.42
C LEU A 15 0.56 -0.14 18.52
N LEU A 16 0.36 -1.07 19.46
CA LEU A 16 1.38 -1.44 20.44
C LEU A 16 2.67 -1.95 19.78
N LEU A 17 2.58 -2.50 18.56
CA LEU A 17 3.75 -2.90 17.78
C LEU A 17 4.71 -1.72 17.52
N LEU A 18 4.17 -0.52 17.26
CA LEU A 18 4.99 0.68 16.97
C LEU A 18 5.74 1.20 18.20
N VAL A 19 5.22 0.92 19.39
CA VAL A 19 5.81 1.35 20.67
C VAL A 19 6.51 0.21 21.39
N THR A 20 6.73 -0.91 20.71
CA THR A 20 7.55 -2.02 21.19
C THR A 20 9.02 -1.60 21.21
N HIS A 21 9.66 -1.72 22.34
CA HIS A 21 11.06 -1.32 22.55
C HIS A 21 11.99 -2.50 22.84
N GLU A 22 11.44 -3.67 23.17
CA GLU A 22 12.19 -4.88 23.46
C GLU A 22 11.45 -6.10 22.93
N ARG A 23 12.17 -7.06 22.36
CA ARG A 23 11.62 -8.27 21.76
C ARG A 23 12.48 -9.47 22.17
N HIS A 24 11.83 -10.50 22.68
CA HIS A 24 12.43 -11.80 22.95
C HIS A 24 11.66 -12.87 22.17
N GLU A 25 12.27 -13.42 21.15
CA GLU A 25 11.65 -14.44 20.30
C GLU A 25 11.22 -15.66 21.14
N GLY A 26 9.97 -16.10 20.96
CA GLY A 26 9.37 -17.19 21.70
C GLY A 26 8.85 -16.82 23.10
N PHE A 27 9.17 -15.62 23.62
CA PHE A 27 8.76 -15.18 24.97
C PHE A 27 7.87 -13.94 24.96
N GLY A 28 7.81 -13.23 23.86
CA GLY A 28 7.00 -12.03 23.75
C GLY A 28 7.81 -10.75 23.57
N ALA A 29 7.21 -9.61 23.93
CA ALA A 29 7.79 -8.29 23.74
C ALA A 29 7.41 -7.34 24.89
N SER A 30 8.11 -6.21 25.01
CA SER A 30 7.76 -5.12 25.92
C SER A 30 7.40 -3.88 25.09
N ALA A 31 6.27 -3.26 25.40
CA ALA A 31 5.76 -2.08 24.74
C ALA A 31 5.41 -0.97 25.73
N TRP A 32 5.53 0.29 25.32
CA TRP A 32 5.07 1.41 26.15
C TRP A 32 3.54 1.41 26.26
N LYS A 33 3.01 1.56 27.49
CA LYS A 33 1.57 1.49 27.78
C LYS A 33 0.86 2.85 27.76
N GLY A 34 1.08 3.65 26.74
CA GLY A 34 0.45 4.98 26.58
C GLY A 34 -0.93 4.93 25.93
N PHE A 35 -1.75 3.93 26.22
CA PHE A 35 -3.08 3.73 25.66
C PHE A 35 -4.15 3.76 26.76
N ASP A 36 -5.43 3.71 26.35
CA ASP A 36 -6.56 3.66 27.26
C ASP A 36 -6.51 2.45 28.20
N TRP A 37 -6.77 2.70 29.49
CA TRP A 37 -6.63 1.70 30.53
C TRP A 37 -7.63 0.55 30.42
N ASP A 38 -8.89 0.85 30.06
CA ASP A 38 -9.92 -0.17 29.93
C ASP A 38 -9.62 -1.09 28.75
N THR A 39 -9.12 -0.54 27.66
CA THR A 39 -8.63 -1.29 26.51
C THR A 39 -7.45 -2.19 26.87
N LEU A 40 -6.46 -1.68 27.61
CA LEU A 40 -5.33 -2.51 28.05
C LEU A 40 -5.77 -3.63 28.99
N ASN A 41 -6.76 -3.39 29.86
CA ASN A 41 -7.32 -4.43 30.74
C ASN A 41 -8.03 -5.51 29.95
N ARG A 42 -8.86 -5.17 28.95
CA ARG A 42 -9.51 -6.16 28.06
C ARG A 42 -8.48 -6.98 27.28
N LEU A 43 -7.40 -6.36 26.79
CA LEU A 43 -6.31 -7.06 26.12
C LEU A 43 -5.52 -7.98 27.07
N HIS A 44 -5.43 -7.61 28.34
CA HIS A 44 -4.88 -8.49 29.38
C HIS A 44 -5.80 -9.70 29.64
N GLU A 45 -7.09 -9.48 29.78
CA GLU A 45 -8.09 -10.55 29.94
C GLU A 45 -8.11 -11.53 28.75
N LYS A 46 -7.85 -11.02 27.53
CA LYS A 46 -7.68 -11.82 26.32
C LYS A 46 -6.33 -12.57 26.27
N GLY A 47 -5.44 -12.38 27.25
CA GLY A 47 -4.14 -13.06 27.34
C GLY A 47 -3.04 -12.49 26.43
N TYR A 48 -3.27 -11.39 25.76
CA TYR A 48 -2.29 -10.76 24.87
C TYR A 48 -1.27 -9.90 25.62
N LEU A 49 -1.66 -9.31 26.75
CA LEU A 49 -0.81 -8.45 27.57
C LEU A 49 -0.63 -8.97 29.00
N SER A 50 0.48 -8.61 29.62
CA SER A 50 0.64 -8.72 31.06
C SER A 50 -0.27 -7.71 31.78
N ASN A 51 -0.49 -7.88 33.08
CA ASN A 51 -1.32 -6.95 33.85
C ASN A 51 -0.80 -5.51 33.72
N PRO A 52 -1.61 -4.59 33.15
CA PRO A 52 -1.20 -3.20 32.96
C PRO A 52 -1.19 -2.39 34.26
N ALA A 53 -1.86 -2.86 35.33
CA ALA A 53 -2.02 -2.17 36.64
C ALA A 53 -0.74 -2.16 37.50
N GLY A 54 0.39 -1.76 36.93
CA GLY A 54 1.67 -1.67 37.64
C GLY A 54 2.30 -0.28 37.52
N LYS A 55 3.34 -0.02 38.34
CA LYS A 55 4.12 1.24 38.29
C LYS A 55 5.04 1.32 37.05
N ALA A 56 5.28 0.20 36.36
CA ALA A 56 6.10 0.17 35.16
C ALA A 56 5.46 1.02 34.04
N LYS A 57 6.28 1.70 33.25
CA LYS A 57 5.83 2.49 32.09
C LYS A 57 5.52 1.63 30.86
N SER A 58 5.90 0.36 30.90
CA SER A 58 5.71 -0.62 29.85
C SER A 58 4.78 -1.75 30.28
N VAL A 59 4.21 -2.45 29.32
CA VAL A 59 3.43 -3.67 29.46
C VAL A 59 4.11 -4.78 28.66
N GLY A 60 4.16 -5.99 29.24
CA GLY A 60 4.63 -7.18 28.53
C GLY A 60 3.55 -7.66 27.55
N MET A 61 3.96 -8.00 26.37
CA MET A 61 3.11 -8.63 25.34
C MET A 61 3.50 -10.11 25.26
N SER A 62 2.53 -11.01 25.38
CA SER A 62 2.80 -12.43 25.18
C SER A 62 3.28 -12.72 23.76
N GLU A 63 3.87 -13.88 23.50
CA GLU A 63 4.26 -14.26 22.13
C GLU A 63 3.07 -14.26 21.19
N GLU A 64 1.95 -14.82 21.64
CA GLU A 64 0.68 -14.81 20.89
C GLU A 64 0.19 -13.38 20.66
N GLY A 65 0.23 -12.52 21.68
CA GLY A 65 -0.13 -11.11 21.59
C GLY A 65 0.72 -10.36 20.57
N PHE A 66 2.02 -10.61 20.55
CA PHE A 66 2.93 -9.99 19.57
C PHE A 66 2.65 -10.45 18.14
N LEU A 67 2.45 -11.75 17.93
CA LEU A 67 2.13 -12.28 16.59
C LEU A 67 0.78 -11.76 16.10
N ARG A 68 -0.21 -11.69 16.99
CA ARG A 68 -1.52 -11.11 16.67
C ARG A 68 -1.43 -9.62 16.38
N ALA A 69 -0.65 -8.86 17.14
CA ALA A 69 -0.39 -7.44 16.91
C ALA A 69 0.21 -7.21 15.51
N LYS A 70 1.18 -8.05 15.12
CA LYS A 70 1.81 -8.00 13.80
C LYS A 70 0.81 -8.28 12.67
N GLU A 71 0.01 -9.33 12.81
CA GLU A 71 -1.04 -9.68 11.82
C GLU A 71 -2.04 -8.53 11.64
N LEU A 72 -2.53 -7.97 12.75
CA LEU A 72 -3.48 -6.85 12.73
C LEU A 72 -2.85 -5.59 12.14
N PHE A 73 -1.59 -5.32 12.46
CA PHE A 73 -0.87 -4.18 11.91
C PHE A 73 -0.70 -4.30 10.40
N GLU A 74 -0.31 -5.46 9.91
CA GLU A 74 -0.21 -5.72 8.46
C GLU A 74 -1.58 -5.61 7.78
N ARG A 75 -2.64 -6.14 8.40
CA ARG A 75 -4.00 -6.08 7.86
C ARG A 75 -4.53 -4.66 7.73
N HIS A 76 -4.31 -3.81 8.72
CA HIS A 76 -4.94 -2.49 8.80
C HIS A 76 -4.05 -1.35 8.32
N PHE A 77 -2.74 -1.46 8.45
CA PHE A 77 -1.80 -0.36 8.24
C PHE A 77 -0.75 -0.61 7.15
N ALA A 78 -0.56 -1.87 6.69
CA ALA A 78 0.33 -2.11 5.58
C ALA A 78 -0.18 -1.39 4.32
N LYS A 79 0.71 -0.66 3.66
CA LYS A 79 0.40 -0.14 2.33
C LYS A 79 0.14 -1.34 1.42
N LYS A 80 -1.08 -1.43 0.88
CA LYS A 80 -1.34 -2.42 -0.16
C LYS A 80 -0.29 -2.20 -1.24
N ALA A 81 0.55 -3.20 -1.48
CA ALA A 81 1.44 -3.17 -2.63
C ALA A 81 0.56 -2.86 -3.84
N ALA A 82 0.87 -1.78 -4.55
CA ALA A 82 0.16 -1.48 -5.79
C ALA A 82 0.36 -2.72 -6.68
N VAL A 83 -0.70 -3.46 -6.93
CA VAL A 83 -0.67 -4.54 -7.91
C VAL A 83 -0.37 -3.87 -9.23
N ILE A 84 0.89 -3.90 -9.65
CA ILE A 84 1.32 -3.41 -10.95
C ILE A 84 0.75 -4.41 -11.94
N GLN A 85 -0.47 -4.14 -12.41
CA GLN A 85 -1.04 -4.91 -13.50
C GLN A 85 -0.15 -4.70 -14.71
N LEU A 86 0.44 -5.78 -15.21
CA LEU A 86 1.21 -5.74 -16.43
C LEU A 86 0.33 -5.19 -17.56
N PRO A 87 0.83 -4.22 -18.34
CA PRO A 87 0.05 -3.64 -19.42
C PRO A 87 -0.39 -4.70 -20.43
N LYS A 88 -1.66 -4.69 -20.80
CA LYS A 88 -2.21 -5.56 -21.83
C LYS A 88 -1.98 -4.93 -23.20
N PHE A 89 -1.34 -5.66 -24.09
CA PHE A 89 -1.09 -5.22 -25.46
C PHE A 89 -1.77 -6.17 -26.45
N THR A 90 -2.29 -5.61 -27.56
CA THR A 90 -2.53 -6.44 -28.74
C THR A 90 -1.20 -6.90 -29.33
N PRO A 91 -1.10 -8.05 -30.01
CA PRO A 91 0.16 -8.56 -30.54
C PRO A 91 0.92 -7.55 -31.39
N GLU A 92 0.22 -6.84 -32.27
CA GLU A 92 0.81 -5.82 -33.15
C GLU A 92 1.31 -4.60 -32.34
N ALA A 93 0.53 -4.13 -31.37
CA ALA A 93 0.91 -3.02 -30.50
C ALA A 93 2.12 -3.39 -29.65
N ARG A 94 2.22 -4.64 -29.21
CA ARG A 94 3.36 -5.16 -28.47
C ARG A 94 4.61 -5.14 -29.31
N SER A 95 4.55 -5.69 -30.52
CA SER A 95 5.67 -5.68 -31.46
C SER A 95 6.16 -4.26 -31.74
N ARG A 96 5.25 -3.34 -31.98
CA ARG A 96 5.58 -1.92 -32.20
C ARG A 96 6.21 -1.26 -30.99
N TRP A 97 5.67 -1.53 -29.80
CA TRP A 97 6.21 -1.00 -28.54
C TRP A 97 7.59 -1.51 -28.22
N ASP A 98 7.85 -2.79 -28.51
CA ASP A 98 9.14 -3.43 -28.24
C ASP A 98 10.26 -2.93 -29.18
N GLN A 99 9.92 -2.34 -30.32
CA GLN A 99 10.87 -1.67 -31.22
C GLN A 99 11.32 -0.30 -30.69
N VAL A 100 10.57 0.32 -29.76
CA VAL A 100 10.97 1.60 -29.15
C VAL A 100 12.04 1.35 -28.08
N PRO A 101 13.20 2.04 -28.13
CA PRO A 101 14.25 1.91 -27.12
C PRO A 101 13.70 2.18 -25.71
N GLU A 102 14.24 1.50 -24.69
CA GLU A 102 13.73 1.59 -23.31
C GLU A 102 13.79 3.01 -22.73
N SER A 103 14.86 3.74 -23.02
CA SER A 103 15.01 5.16 -22.64
C SER A 103 13.87 6.02 -23.19
N VAL A 104 13.55 5.82 -24.47
CA VAL A 104 12.48 6.56 -25.16
C VAL A 104 11.09 6.15 -24.63
N ARG A 105 10.89 4.85 -24.33
CA ARG A 105 9.63 4.39 -23.71
C ARG A 105 9.34 5.11 -22.41
N LYS A 106 10.38 5.31 -21.59
CA LYS A 106 10.26 6.03 -20.32
C LYS A 106 9.85 7.48 -20.54
N GLU A 107 10.52 8.17 -21.47
CA GLU A 107 10.19 9.56 -21.81
C GLU A 107 8.77 9.70 -22.34
N ILE A 108 8.33 8.79 -23.22
CA ILE A 108 6.96 8.76 -23.75
C ILE A 108 5.93 8.63 -22.63
N LEU A 109 6.19 7.77 -21.64
CA LEU A 109 5.28 7.55 -20.51
C LEU A 109 5.35 8.67 -19.47
N ASP A 110 6.45 9.38 -19.36
CA ASP A 110 6.64 10.47 -18.40
C ASP A 110 6.17 11.84 -18.96
N CYS A 111 5.83 11.92 -20.24
CA CYS A 111 5.39 13.14 -20.89
C CYS A 111 4.03 12.95 -21.57
N VAL A 112 2.96 12.81 -20.78
CA VAL A 112 1.60 12.61 -21.26
C VAL A 112 0.70 13.74 -20.75
N TRP A 113 -0.14 14.29 -21.62
CA TRP A 113 -1.12 15.30 -21.22
C TRP A 113 -2.31 14.64 -20.52
N CYS A 114 -2.62 15.12 -19.31
CA CYS A 114 -3.81 14.72 -18.57
C CYS A 114 -4.90 15.78 -18.72
N SER A 115 -6.01 15.44 -19.37
CA SER A 115 -7.14 16.35 -19.56
C SER A 115 -7.82 16.77 -18.27
N HIS A 116 -7.79 15.88 -17.24
CA HIS A 116 -8.37 16.15 -15.93
C HIS A 116 -7.52 17.13 -15.10
N CYS A 117 -6.21 16.91 -15.02
CA CYS A 117 -5.28 17.83 -14.32
C CYS A 117 -4.91 19.05 -15.14
N ARG A 118 -5.08 19.02 -16.46
CA ARG A 118 -4.64 20.05 -17.44
C ARG A 118 -3.14 20.36 -17.37
N ILE A 119 -2.34 19.33 -17.13
CA ILE A 119 -0.87 19.41 -17.05
C ILE A 119 -0.21 18.20 -17.71
N GLY A 120 1.07 18.33 -18.04
CA GLY A 120 1.93 17.20 -18.36
C GLY A 120 2.16 16.33 -17.13
N THR A 121 2.09 15.02 -17.27
CA THR A 121 2.19 14.04 -16.20
C THR A 121 2.73 12.71 -16.72
N SER A 122 3.04 11.79 -15.80
CA SER A 122 3.40 10.42 -16.15
C SER A 122 2.15 9.53 -16.27
N LEU A 123 2.18 8.63 -17.24
CA LEU A 123 1.14 7.62 -17.49
C LEU A 123 1.47 6.33 -16.78
N GLN A 124 0.54 5.83 -15.97
CA GLN A 124 0.56 4.43 -15.55
C GLN A 124 -0.12 3.60 -16.64
N LEU A 125 0.70 3.00 -17.51
CA LEU A 125 0.24 2.26 -18.66
C LEU A 125 -0.59 1.03 -18.28
N ARG A 126 -1.75 0.87 -18.91
CA ARG A 126 -2.66 -0.29 -18.74
C ARG A 126 -2.89 -1.07 -20.01
N VAL A 127 -3.04 -0.37 -21.12
CA VAL A 127 -3.36 -0.99 -22.41
C VAL A 127 -2.56 -0.33 -23.53
N GLY A 128 -2.05 -1.15 -24.45
CA GLY A 128 -1.50 -0.73 -25.73
C GLY A 128 -2.28 -1.38 -26.87
N LYS A 129 -2.78 -0.57 -27.80
CA LYS A 129 -3.52 -1.05 -28.97
C LYS A 129 -3.14 -0.26 -30.22
N MET A 130 -3.32 -0.85 -31.40
CA MET A 130 -3.20 -0.13 -32.65
C MET A 130 -4.50 0.59 -32.96
N SER A 131 -4.40 1.80 -33.52
CA SER A 131 -5.49 2.55 -34.14
C SER A 131 -5.00 3.00 -35.54
N GLY A 132 -5.41 2.27 -36.56
CA GLY A 132 -4.80 2.42 -37.88
C GLY A 132 -3.31 2.12 -37.82
N ARG A 133 -2.47 3.05 -38.28
CA ARG A 133 -0.99 2.95 -38.23
C ARG A 133 -0.37 3.45 -36.93
N SER A 134 -1.16 4.05 -36.04
CA SER A 134 -0.66 4.65 -34.78
C SER A 134 -0.79 3.69 -33.60
N LEU A 135 0.20 3.72 -32.71
CA LEU A 135 0.15 3.02 -31.43
C LEU A 135 -0.49 3.91 -30.38
N VAL A 136 -1.56 3.44 -29.76
CA VAL A 136 -2.27 4.13 -28.68
C VAL A 136 -1.96 3.45 -27.36
N LEU A 137 -1.36 4.21 -26.45
CA LEU A 137 -1.07 3.82 -25.06
C LEU A 137 -2.13 4.43 -24.16
N GLN A 138 -2.86 3.62 -23.43
CA GLN A 138 -3.91 4.06 -22.51
C GLN A 138 -3.59 3.63 -21.07
N GLY A 139 -3.96 4.45 -20.13
CA GLY A 139 -3.73 4.17 -18.71
C GLY A 139 -4.29 5.26 -17.82
N THR A 140 -3.70 5.42 -16.65
CA THR A 140 -4.11 6.42 -15.67
C THR A 140 -3.00 7.43 -15.40
N CYS A 141 -3.40 8.66 -15.18
CA CYS A 141 -2.52 9.73 -14.71
C CYS A 141 -1.97 9.39 -13.31
N LYS A 142 -0.66 9.37 -13.13
CA LYS A 142 -0.04 9.09 -11.81
C LYS A 142 -0.39 10.14 -10.75
N LYS A 143 -0.81 11.35 -11.16
CA LYS A 143 -1.14 12.42 -10.22
C LYS A 143 -2.57 12.36 -9.69
N CYS A 144 -3.57 12.16 -10.57
CA CYS A 144 -4.98 12.21 -10.18
C CYS A 144 -5.74 10.91 -10.35
N GLY A 145 -5.12 9.87 -10.95
CA GLY A 145 -5.79 8.60 -11.24
C GLY A 145 -6.78 8.64 -12.42
N GLY A 146 -7.01 9.81 -13.01
CA GLY A 146 -7.90 9.98 -14.16
C GLY A 146 -7.35 9.30 -15.43
N GLU A 147 -8.22 9.02 -16.38
CA GLU A 147 -7.82 8.41 -17.65
C GLU A 147 -6.91 9.34 -18.45
N ALA A 148 -5.87 8.78 -19.04
CA ALA A 148 -4.95 9.47 -19.93
C ALA A 148 -4.47 8.54 -21.03
N ALA A 149 -4.14 9.11 -22.18
CA ALA A 149 -3.66 8.36 -23.33
C ALA A 149 -2.54 9.11 -24.06
N ARG A 150 -1.67 8.35 -24.73
CA ARG A 150 -0.64 8.84 -25.64
C ARG A 150 -0.74 8.14 -26.97
N VAL A 151 -0.75 8.90 -28.03
CA VAL A 151 -0.69 8.39 -29.39
C VAL A 151 0.74 8.52 -29.90
N ILE A 152 1.25 7.48 -30.51
CA ILE A 152 2.56 7.43 -31.16
C ILE A 152 2.31 7.15 -32.64
N GLU A 153 2.58 8.15 -33.45
CA GLU A 153 2.48 8.06 -34.88
C GLU A 153 3.62 7.24 -35.49
N PRO A 154 3.43 6.62 -36.66
CA PRO A 154 4.54 6.02 -37.40
C PRO A 154 5.55 7.11 -37.78
N ALA A 155 6.83 6.75 -37.84
CA ALA A 155 7.83 7.63 -38.43
C ALA A 155 7.43 7.88 -39.90
N GLU A 156 7.44 9.14 -40.30
CA GLU A 156 7.29 9.49 -41.72
C GLU A 156 8.52 8.94 -42.48
N GLU A 157 8.25 8.20 -43.57
CA GLU A 157 9.29 7.75 -44.51
C GLU A 157 9.68 8.87 -45.43
#